data_6a5980e4c9464a2bc17a6c580b74aa0f
#
_entry.id   6a5980e4c9464a2bc17a6c580b74aa0f
#
_cell.length_a   1.000
_cell.length_b   1.000
_cell.length_c   1.000
_cell.angle_alpha   90.00
_cell.angle_beta   90.00
_cell.angle_gamma   90.00
#
_symmetry.space_group_name_H-M   'P 1'
#
loop_
_entity.id
_entity.type
_entity.pdbx_description
1 polymer ?
#
loop_
_entity_poly.entity_id
_entity_poly.type
_entity_poly.pdbx_seq_one_letter_code
_entity_poly.pdbx_strand_id
1 'polypeptide(L)'
;MKKVCFGLHTLLCLFAFAATAQDSGSWDGLVEVKPKRLDAAYLMPGADFRPYTKLMIDPVEVAFRKNWMRDVNNSASAGQRITQADAEKIAAAAREGFDEVFSEAFKAKGLEIVTAPGPDVLRLRPGVIDLYIAAPDTMSAGMSRTYTVEAGEATLFLEALDSTTGALLGRALDRRATRNTGRVSVSSSVKNRADFKALFKQWADICVKGFEDLRAMSPVPQDLKPGQKLQP
;
A
#
# COMPACT_ATOMS: atom_id res chain seq x y z
N MET A 1 68.56 -38.24 21.69
CA MET A 1 67.15 -37.87 21.89
C MET A 1 66.95 -36.51 21.30
N LYS A 2 66.38 -36.42 20.04
CA LYS A 2 66.13 -35.14 19.31
C LYS A 2 64.65 -34.81 19.43
N LYS A 3 64.33 -33.69 20.05
CA LYS A 3 62.94 -33.16 20.09
C LYS A 3 62.67 -32.34 18.82
N VAL A 4 61.68 -32.76 18.04
CA VAL A 4 61.16 -32.05 16.88
C VAL A 4 59.99 -31.20 17.34
N CYS A 5 60.10 -29.85 17.27
CA CYS A 5 59.01 -28.93 17.49
C CYS A 5 58.25 -28.72 16.17
N PHE A 6 56.98 -29.15 16.17
CA PHE A 6 56.03 -28.89 15.06
C PHE A 6 55.36 -27.53 15.31
N GLY A 7 55.72 -26.54 14.50
CA GLY A 7 55.09 -25.24 14.51
C GLY A 7 53.76 -25.27 13.73
N LEU A 8 52.66 -25.08 14.41
CA LEU A 8 51.30 -24.97 13.85
C LEU A 8 51.11 -23.53 13.38
N HIS A 9 51.16 -23.31 12.08
CA HIS A 9 50.82 -21.99 11.48
C HIS A 9 49.32 -21.93 11.26
N THR A 10 48.62 -21.20 12.13
CA THR A 10 47.19 -20.88 11.97
C THR A 10 47.05 -19.75 10.95
N LEU A 11 46.60 -20.08 9.76
CA LEU A 11 46.26 -19.12 8.70
C LEU A 11 44.90 -18.51 9.04
N LEU A 12 44.92 -17.26 9.53
CA LEU A 12 43.72 -16.46 9.82
C LEU A 12 43.20 -15.84 8.52
N CYS A 13 42.20 -16.50 7.88
CA CYS A 13 41.49 -15.91 6.76
C CYS A 13 40.57 -14.78 7.27
N LEU A 14 40.98 -13.55 7.08
CA LEU A 14 40.12 -12.38 7.22
C LEU A 14 39.13 -12.36 6.05
N PHE A 15 37.88 -12.78 6.30
CA PHE A 15 36.77 -12.48 5.42
C PHE A 15 36.42 -11.01 5.59
N ALA A 16 36.85 -10.18 4.65
CA ALA A 16 36.37 -8.84 4.51
C ALA A 16 34.91 -8.91 4.03
N PHE A 17 33.94 -8.72 4.93
CA PHE A 17 32.57 -8.42 4.56
C PHE A 17 32.59 -7.03 3.91
N ALA A 18 32.51 -7.00 2.59
CA ALA A 18 32.17 -5.77 1.88
C ALA A 18 30.73 -5.43 2.28
N ALA A 19 30.57 -4.48 3.19
CA ALA A 19 29.30 -3.82 3.43
C ALA A 19 28.95 -3.07 2.14
N THR A 20 28.09 -3.66 1.31
CA THR A 20 27.47 -2.91 0.22
C THR A 20 26.60 -1.85 0.88
N ALA A 21 26.98 -0.58 0.73
CA ALA A 21 26.14 0.55 1.08
C ALA A 21 24.82 0.34 0.33
N GLN A 22 23.72 0.11 1.08
CA GLN A 22 22.39 0.15 0.49
C GLN A 22 22.20 1.55 -0.07
N ASP A 23 22.11 1.63 -1.38
CA ASP A 23 21.80 2.85 -2.08
C ASP A 23 20.43 3.33 -1.57
N SER A 24 20.38 4.57 -1.04
CA SER A 24 19.19 5.13 -0.39
C SER A 24 17.97 5.26 -1.31
N GLY A 25 18.10 4.88 -2.57
CA GLY A 25 17.04 4.86 -3.58
C GLY A 25 16.57 3.45 -3.99
N SER A 26 17.05 2.37 -3.33
CA SER A 26 16.71 0.99 -3.67
C SER A 26 15.98 0.31 -2.50
N TRP A 27 14.85 -0.34 -2.80
CA TRP A 27 14.07 -1.13 -1.85
C TRP A 27 13.70 -2.48 -2.49
N ASP A 28 14.27 -3.57 -2.00
CA ASP A 28 14.09 -4.94 -2.55
C ASP A 28 14.48 -5.06 -4.04
N GLY A 29 15.53 -4.36 -4.47
CA GLY A 29 15.97 -4.30 -5.86
C GLY A 29 15.16 -3.36 -6.76
N LEU A 30 14.09 -2.77 -6.23
CA LEU A 30 13.33 -1.75 -6.91
C LEU A 30 14.07 -0.41 -6.83
N VAL A 31 13.97 0.38 -7.87
CA VAL A 31 14.53 1.74 -7.94
C VAL A 31 13.41 2.76 -7.79
N GLU A 32 13.61 3.74 -6.92
CA GLU A 32 12.67 4.84 -6.74
C GLU A 32 12.54 5.66 -8.02
N VAL A 33 11.31 5.95 -8.43
CA VAL A 33 11.00 6.81 -9.56
C VAL A 33 10.16 7.99 -9.11
N LYS A 34 10.14 9.07 -9.88
CA LYS A 34 9.31 10.23 -9.57
C LYS A 34 7.89 10.06 -10.17
N PRO A 35 6.89 9.67 -9.37
CA PRO A 35 5.54 9.49 -9.87
C PRO A 35 4.86 10.84 -10.14
N LYS A 36 3.81 10.82 -10.98
CA LYS A 36 3.02 12.02 -11.30
C LYS A 36 1.92 12.31 -10.27
N ARG A 37 1.41 11.27 -9.59
CA ARG A 37 0.16 11.34 -8.80
C ARG A 37 0.20 10.60 -7.47
N LEU A 38 1.32 9.95 -7.14
CA LEU A 38 1.56 9.22 -5.89
C LEU A 38 2.66 9.92 -5.10
N ASP A 39 2.75 9.65 -3.81
CA ASP A 39 3.83 10.17 -2.97
C ASP A 39 5.16 9.50 -3.31
N ALA A 40 5.16 8.18 -3.52
CA ALA A 40 6.34 7.42 -3.92
C ALA A 40 5.96 6.25 -4.84
N ALA A 41 6.87 5.91 -5.74
CA ALA A 41 6.79 4.71 -6.58
C ALA A 41 8.18 4.13 -6.80
N TYR A 42 8.24 2.81 -6.88
CA TYR A 42 9.46 2.04 -7.09
C TYR A 42 9.21 1.02 -8.19
N LEU A 43 10.15 0.85 -9.10
CA LEU A 43 10.02 -0.09 -10.22
C LEU A 43 11.24 -0.99 -10.32
N MET A 44 11.01 -2.23 -10.74
CA MET A 44 12.07 -3.17 -11.06
C MET A 44 12.66 -2.78 -12.42
N PRO A 45 13.98 -2.53 -12.51
CA PRO A 45 14.65 -2.34 -13.80
C PRO A 45 14.39 -3.53 -14.74
N GLY A 46 14.02 -3.24 -15.97
CA GLY A 46 13.69 -4.25 -16.97
C GLY A 46 12.30 -4.88 -16.86
N ALA A 47 11.49 -4.49 -15.88
CA ALA A 47 10.10 -4.99 -15.77
C ALA A 47 9.30 -4.65 -17.03
N ASP A 48 8.52 -5.63 -17.52
CA ASP A 48 7.68 -5.47 -18.70
C ASP A 48 6.21 -5.67 -18.33
N PHE A 49 5.41 -4.60 -18.42
CA PHE A 49 3.99 -4.64 -18.09
C PHE A 49 3.07 -4.89 -19.29
N ARG A 50 3.63 -5.01 -20.49
CA ARG A 50 2.84 -5.23 -21.74
C ARG A 50 2.10 -6.56 -21.79
N PRO A 51 2.67 -7.68 -21.28
CA PRO A 51 1.99 -8.97 -21.32
C PRO A 51 0.73 -9.06 -20.49
N TYR A 52 0.59 -8.22 -19.46
CA TYR A 52 -0.51 -8.35 -18.51
C TYR A 52 -1.80 -7.73 -19.05
N THR A 53 -2.78 -8.59 -19.27
CA THR A 53 -4.14 -8.24 -19.72
C THR A 53 -5.20 -8.54 -18.68
N LYS A 54 -4.83 -9.28 -17.65
CA LYS A 54 -5.68 -9.69 -16.52
C LYS A 54 -5.06 -9.28 -15.19
N LEU A 55 -5.90 -9.18 -14.17
CA LEU A 55 -5.47 -8.86 -12.82
C LEU A 55 -5.95 -9.91 -11.83
N MET A 56 -5.09 -10.27 -10.90
CA MET A 56 -5.44 -10.95 -9.66
C MET A 56 -5.21 -9.96 -8.54
N ILE A 57 -6.26 -9.64 -7.77
CA ILE A 57 -6.18 -8.70 -6.66
C ILE A 57 -6.29 -9.51 -5.38
N ASP A 58 -5.22 -9.50 -4.58
CA ASP A 58 -5.24 -10.13 -3.25
C ASP A 58 -6.21 -9.37 -2.33
N PRO A 59 -6.81 -10.02 -1.33
CA PRO A 59 -7.59 -9.33 -0.30
C PRO A 59 -6.76 -8.21 0.33
N VAL A 60 -7.34 -7.00 0.42
CA VAL A 60 -6.63 -5.85 0.97
C VAL A 60 -6.32 -6.05 2.46
N GLU A 61 -5.09 -5.81 2.85
CA GLU A 61 -4.70 -5.74 4.26
C GLU A 61 -5.05 -4.37 4.83
N VAL A 62 -5.74 -4.34 5.97
CA VAL A 62 -6.12 -3.08 6.64
C VAL A 62 -5.46 -3.01 8.01
N ALA A 63 -4.65 -1.99 8.23
CA ALA A 63 -3.96 -1.71 9.48
C ALA A 63 -4.25 -0.29 9.96
N PHE A 64 -4.72 -0.16 11.19
CA PHE A 64 -4.93 1.13 11.82
C PHE A 64 -3.59 1.78 12.20
N ARG A 65 -3.58 3.11 12.28
CA ARG A 65 -2.48 3.86 12.84
C ARG A 65 -2.15 3.37 14.25
N LYS A 66 -0.86 3.32 14.55
CA LYS A 66 -0.38 2.97 15.89
C LYS A 66 -1.10 3.80 16.95
N ASN A 67 -1.64 3.14 17.95
CA ASN A 67 -2.40 3.73 19.07
C ASN A 67 -3.73 4.43 18.70
N TRP A 68 -4.22 4.33 17.44
CA TRP A 68 -5.45 4.97 17.00
C TRP A 68 -6.63 4.77 17.97
N MET A 69 -6.92 3.54 18.36
CA MET A 69 -8.04 3.23 19.25
C MET A 69 -7.88 3.88 20.63
N ARG A 70 -6.66 3.89 21.18
CA ARG A 70 -6.36 4.57 22.45
C ARG A 70 -6.58 6.07 22.34
N ASP A 71 -6.09 6.67 21.28
CA ASP A 71 -6.11 8.11 21.09
C ASP A 71 -7.54 8.63 20.86
N VAL A 72 -8.35 7.90 20.10
CA VAL A 72 -9.78 8.17 19.93
C VAL A 72 -10.54 7.99 21.26
N ASN A 73 -10.26 6.90 22.00
CA ASN A 73 -10.92 6.61 23.27
C ASN A 73 -10.56 7.61 24.39
N ASN A 74 -9.39 8.23 24.33
CA ASN A 74 -9.00 9.29 25.27
C ASN A 74 -9.84 10.57 25.09
N SER A 75 -10.34 10.81 23.88
CA SER A 75 -11.19 11.97 23.57
C SER A 75 -12.69 11.64 23.63
N ALA A 76 -13.05 10.36 23.78
CA ALA A 76 -14.43 9.91 23.78
C ALA A 76 -15.08 10.02 25.16
N SER A 77 -16.35 10.40 25.18
CA SER A 77 -17.18 10.34 26.39
C SER A 77 -17.47 8.89 26.79
N ALA A 78 -17.83 8.69 28.07
CA ALA A 78 -18.26 7.38 28.54
C ALA A 78 -19.47 6.89 27.70
N GLY A 79 -19.37 5.67 27.15
CA GLY A 79 -20.37 5.11 26.24
C GLY A 79 -20.13 5.36 24.75
N GLN A 80 -19.10 6.15 24.38
CA GLN A 80 -18.68 6.38 22.99
C GLN A 80 -17.31 5.77 22.67
N ARG A 81 -16.80 4.93 23.56
CA ARG A 81 -15.50 4.28 23.37
C ARG A 81 -15.59 3.17 22.34
N ILE A 82 -14.59 3.13 21.48
CA ILE A 82 -14.40 2.08 20.47
C ILE A 82 -13.89 0.83 21.16
N THR A 83 -14.50 -0.29 20.85
CA THR A 83 -14.04 -1.63 21.23
C THR A 83 -13.22 -2.28 20.11
N GLN A 84 -12.55 -3.38 20.42
CA GLN A 84 -11.87 -4.19 19.41
C GLN A 84 -12.83 -4.69 18.34
N ALA A 85 -14.04 -5.10 18.73
CA ALA A 85 -15.07 -5.55 17.80
C ALA A 85 -15.54 -4.42 16.84
N ASP A 86 -15.56 -3.18 17.31
CA ASP A 86 -15.87 -2.04 16.44
C ASP A 86 -14.74 -1.77 15.46
N ALA A 87 -13.48 -1.86 15.89
CA ALA A 87 -12.32 -1.75 15.00
C ALA A 87 -12.33 -2.83 13.92
N GLU A 88 -12.65 -4.07 14.26
CA GLU A 88 -12.79 -5.18 13.31
C GLU A 88 -13.91 -4.94 12.27
N LYS A 89 -15.07 -4.44 12.69
CA LYS A 89 -16.16 -4.05 11.78
C LYS A 89 -15.74 -2.93 10.83
N ILE A 90 -15.02 -1.94 11.34
CA ILE A 90 -14.51 -0.84 10.53
C ILE A 90 -13.50 -1.36 9.49
N ALA A 91 -12.56 -2.21 9.91
CA ALA A 91 -11.59 -2.82 9.00
C ALA A 91 -12.28 -3.70 7.93
N ALA A 92 -13.31 -4.46 8.31
CA ALA A 92 -14.08 -5.27 7.36
C ALA A 92 -14.80 -4.39 6.32
N ALA A 93 -15.44 -3.31 6.75
CA ALA A 93 -16.10 -2.36 5.86
C ALA A 93 -15.11 -1.64 4.92
N ALA A 94 -13.89 -1.35 5.41
CA ALA A 94 -12.83 -0.79 4.59
C ALA A 94 -12.35 -1.77 3.51
N ARG A 95 -12.18 -3.06 3.86
CA ARG A 95 -11.82 -4.11 2.89
C ARG A 95 -12.88 -4.23 1.80
N GLU A 96 -14.15 -4.39 2.18
CA GLU A 96 -15.26 -4.51 1.24
C GLU A 96 -15.32 -3.32 0.27
N GLY A 97 -15.24 -2.09 0.81
CA GLY A 97 -15.29 -0.89 -0.01
C GLY A 97 -14.07 -0.71 -0.93
N PHE A 98 -12.88 -1.16 -0.50
CA PHE A 98 -11.68 -1.15 -1.32
C PHE A 98 -11.79 -2.15 -2.47
N ASP A 99 -12.13 -3.40 -2.17
CA ASP A 99 -12.22 -4.49 -3.15
C ASP A 99 -13.25 -4.18 -4.23
N GLU A 100 -14.42 -3.64 -3.85
CA GLU A 100 -15.47 -3.20 -4.78
C GLU A 100 -14.92 -2.14 -5.74
N VAL A 101 -14.36 -1.05 -5.19
CA VAL A 101 -13.94 0.12 -5.98
C VAL A 101 -12.76 -0.21 -6.91
N PHE A 102 -11.77 -0.96 -6.40
CA PHE A 102 -10.61 -1.33 -7.22
C PHE A 102 -11.01 -2.28 -8.34
N SER A 103 -11.80 -3.32 -8.03
CA SER A 103 -12.29 -4.25 -9.04
C SER A 103 -13.10 -3.55 -10.13
N GLU A 104 -14.01 -2.65 -9.77
CA GLU A 104 -14.81 -1.89 -10.71
C GLU A 104 -13.95 -0.98 -11.60
N ALA A 105 -12.97 -0.27 -11.02
CA ALA A 105 -12.13 0.65 -11.77
C ALA A 105 -11.29 -0.06 -12.84
N PHE A 106 -10.70 -1.20 -12.53
CA PHE A 106 -9.92 -1.96 -13.50
C PHE A 106 -10.79 -2.66 -14.55
N LYS A 107 -11.95 -3.22 -14.17
CA LYS A 107 -12.93 -3.78 -15.11
C LYS A 107 -13.42 -2.73 -16.11
N ALA A 108 -13.66 -1.51 -15.65
CA ALA A 108 -14.09 -0.41 -16.52
C ALA A 108 -13.06 -0.04 -17.62
N LYS A 109 -11.81 -0.49 -17.47
CA LYS A 109 -10.72 -0.36 -18.45
C LYS A 109 -10.48 -1.62 -19.28
N GLY A 110 -11.36 -2.59 -19.20
CA GLY A 110 -11.30 -3.81 -19.98
C GLY A 110 -10.34 -4.87 -19.43
N LEU A 111 -9.87 -4.71 -18.18
CA LEU A 111 -9.06 -5.73 -17.51
C LEU A 111 -9.98 -6.77 -16.87
N GLU A 112 -9.72 -8.04 -17.16
CA GLU A 112 -10.40 -9.16 -16.50
C GLU A 112 -9.83 -9.39 -15.10
N ILE A 113 -10.71 -9.49 -14.09
CA ILE A 113 -10.30 -9.87 -12.74
C ILE A 113 -10.42 -11.37 -12.59
N VAL A 114 -9.31 -12.02 -12.28
CA VAL A 114 -9.20 -13.49 -12.15
C VAL A 114 -8.70 -13.87 -10.75
N THR A 115 -8.93 -15.13 -10.37
CA THR A 115 -8.49 -15.69 -9.08
C THR A 115 -7.32 -16.66 -9.19
N ALA A 116 -6.94 -17.02 -10.41
CA ALA A 116 -5.84 -17.94 -10.67
C ALA A 116 -4.65 -17.24 -11.33
N PRO A 117 -3.41 -17.62 -11.01
CA PRO A 117 -2.23 -17.09 -11.66
C PRO A 117 -2.15 -17.52 -13.13
N GLY A 118 -1.48 -16.73 -13.94
CA GLY A 118 -1.25 -17.00 -15.36
C GLY A 118 -0.17 -16.09 -15.95
N PRO A 119 0.36 -16.41 -17.13
CA PRO A 119 1.45 -15.64 -17.74
C PRO A 119 1.05 -14.22 -18.17
N ASP A 120 -0.25 -13.98 -18.31
CA ASP A 120 -0.85 -12.69 -18.67
C ASP A 120 -1.56 -11.99 -17.47
N VAL A 121 -1.33 -12.51 -16.25
CA VAL A 121 -1.97 -12.03 -15.04
C VAL A 121 -0.99 -11.24 -14.17
N LEU A 122 -1.26 -9.95 -13.95
CA LEU A 122 -0.59 -9.15 -12.95
C LEU A 122 -1.26 -9.37 -11.60
N ARG A 123 -0.48 -9.68 -10.57
CA ARG A 123 -0.97 -9.80 -9.19
C ARG A 123 -0.77 -8.49 -8.46
N LEU A 124 -1.82 -7.95 -7.89
CA LEU A 124 -1.78 -6.79 -7.02
C LEU A 124 -1.95 -7.23 -5.56
N ARG A 125 -1.04 -6.78 -4.69
CA ARG A 125 -1.11 -6.98 -3.24
C ARG A 125 -1.31 -5.62 -2.58
N PRO A 126 -2.56 -5.24 -2.29
CA PRO A 126 -2.88 -3.95 -1.69
C PRO A 126 -2.83 -3.99 -0.16
N GLY A 127 -2.47 -2.84 0.44
CA GLY A 127 -2.62 -2.56 1.86
C GLY A 127 -3.17 -1.14 2.06
N VAL A 128 -4.09 -1.00 3.00
CA VAL A 128 -4.55 0.28 3.53
C VAL A 128 -3.97 0.40 4.94
N ILE A 129 -2.87 1.12 5.07
CA ILE A 129 -2.11 1.22 6.31
C ILE A 129 -2.27 2.61 6.93
N ASP A 130 -1.87 2.75 8.20
CA ASP A 130 -2.03 4.00 8.97
C ASP A 130 -3.46 4.56 8.94
N LEU A 131 -4.45 3.66 8.85
CA LEU A 131 -5.85 4.06 8.82
C LEU A 131 -6.20 4.81 10.11
N TYR A 132 -6.64 6.05 9.95
CA TYR A 132 -7.10 6.91 11.04
C TYR A 132 -8.50 7.41 10.71
N ILE A 133 -9.42 7.26 11.66
CA ILE A 133 -10.79 7.77 11.60
C ILE A 133 -10.97 8.70 12.79
N ALA A 134 -11.22 9.97 12.51
CA ALA A 134 -11.25 11.02 13.53
C ALA A 134 -12.44 10.87 14.49
N ALA A 135 -13.59 10.45 13.99
CA ALA A 135 -14.82 10.28 14.76
C ALA A 135 -15.58 9.06 14.27
N PRO A 136 -15.14 7.86 14.67
CA PRO A 136 -15.86 6.64 14.33
C PRO A 136 -17.23 6.64 15.01
N ASP A 137 -18.24 6.22 14.24
CA ASP A 137 -19.59 6.07 14.76
C ASP A 137 -19.67 4.76 15.55
N THR A 138 -19.66 4.89 16.87
CA THR A 138 -20.01 3.79 17.75
C THR A 138 -21.53 3.86 17.94
N MET A 139 -22.26 2.89 17.40
CA MET A 139 -23.72 2.81 17.49
C MET A 139 -24.19 2.77 18.94
N SER A 140 -24.22 3.92 19.61
CA SER A 140 -24.94 4.12 20.86
C SER A 140 -26.28 4.78 20.53
N ALA A 141 -27.37 4.20 21.02
CA ALA A 141 -28.74 4.72 20.88
C ALA A 141 -28.95 6.08 21.59
N GLY A 142 -27.89 6.78 21.95
CA GLY A 142 -27.92 8.08 22.62
C GLY A 142 -27.84 9.25 21.65
N MET A 143 -28.48 10.35 21.98
CA MET A 143 -28.59 11.59 21.19
C MET A 143 -27.28 12.39 21.06
N SER A 144 -26.09 11.78 21.21
CA SER A 144 -24.81 12.46 21.07
C SER A 144 -24.37 12.44 19.61
N ARG A 145 -24.27 13.62 19.00
CA ARG A 145 -23.75 13.82 17.64
C ARG A 145 -22.31 14.27 17.72
N THR A 146 -21.42 13.49 17.08
CA THR A 146 -20.02 13.90 16.91
C THR A 146 -19.88 14.72 15.64
N TYR A 147 -19.20 15.84 15.72
CA TYR A 147 -18.94 16.74 14.59
C TYR A 147 -17.47 16.67 14.21
N THR A 148 -17.18 16.54 12.93
CA THR A 148 -15.80 16.52 12.41
C THR A 148 -15.71 17.31 11.11
N VAL A 149 -14.52 17.83 10.84
CA VAL A 149 -14.18 18.48 9.58
C VAL A 149 -13.62 17.45 8.61
N GLU A 150 -12.90 16.45 9.13
CA GLU A 150 -12.29 15.36 8.35
C GLU A 150 -12.77 14.02 8.87
N ALA A 151 -13.13 13.12 7.97
CA ALA A 151 -13.52 11.77 8.35
C ALA A 151 -12.29 10.92 8.76
N GLY A 152 -11.14 11.14 8.12
CA GLY A 152 -9.90 10.45 8.45
C GLY A 152 -8.84 10.53 7.37
N GLU A 153 -7.83 9.70 7.50
CA GLU A 153 -6.73 9.55 6.55
C GLU A 153 -6.26 8.09 6.48
N ALA A 154 -5.60 7.73 5.40
CA ALA A 154 -4.98 6.43 5.24
C ALA A 154 -3.82 6.50 4.24
N THR A 155 -2.98 5.48 4.23
CA THR A 155 -1.90 5.30 3.25
C THR A 155 -2.18 4.05 2.43
N LEU A 156 -2.23 4.21 1.11
CA LEU A 156 -2.18 3.09 0.17
C LEU A 156 -0.75 2.55 0.14
N PHE A 157 -0.61 1.26 0.28
CA PHE A 157 0.57 0.48 -0.04
C PHE A 157 0.16 -0.53 -1.12
N LEU A 158 0.83 -0.54 -2.26
CA LEU A 158 0.47 -1.43 -3.35
C LEU A 158 1.72 -2.07 -3.95
N GLU A 159 1.76 -3.38 -4.01
CA GLU A 159 2.75 -4.13 -4.75
C GLU A 159 2.15 -4.71 -6.02
N ALA A 160 2.92 -4.67 -7.10
CA ALA A 160 2.64 -5.32 -8.38
C ALA A 160 3.64 -6.44 -8.60
N LEU A 161 3.14 -7.66 -8.77
CA LEU A 161 3.93 -8.87 -8.92
C LEU A 161 3.52 -9.62 -10.19
N ASP A 162 4.47 -10.32 -10.78
CA ASP A 162 4.13 -11.40 -11.73
C ASP A 162 3.41 -12.53 -11.00
N SER A 163 2.21 -12.91 -11.45
CA SER A 163 1.39 -13.87 -10.71
C SER A 163 1.93 -15.28 -10.70
N THR A 164 2.72 -15.64 -11.71
CA THR A 164 3.27 -17.00 -11.90
C THR A 164 4.53 -17.21 -11.08
N THR A 165 5.44 -16.23 -11.12
CA THR A 165 6.75 -16.32 -10.46
C THR A 165 6.79 -15.70 -9.08
N GLY A 166 5.84 -14.80 -8.78
CA GLY A 166 5.85 -13.97 -7.57
C GLY A 166 6.91 -12.86 -7.60
N ALA A 167 7.57 -12.64 -8.76
CA ALA A 167 8.57 -11.58 -8.89
C ALA A 167 7.94 -10.21 -8.68
N LEU A 168 8.57 -9.40 -7.83
CA LEU A 168 8.14 -8.04 -7.55
C LEU A 168 8.54 -7.13 -8.72
N LEU A 169 7.56 -6.47 -9.34
CA LEU A 169 7.72 -5.61 -10.52
C LEU A 169 7.68 -4.12 -10.14
N GLY A 170 6.96 -3.80 -9.09
CA GLY A 170 6.85 -2.42 -8.63
C GLY A 170 6.11 -2.28 -7.31
N ARG A 171 6.24 -1.11 -6.71
CA ARG A 171 5.61 -0.73 -5.43
C ARG A 171 5.18 0.71 -5.49
N ALA A 172 4.04 1.02 -4.91
CA ALA A 172 3.49 2.36 -4.83
C ALA A 172 3.03 2.69 -3.42
N LEU A 173 3.24 3.94 -3.00
CA LEU A 173 2.76 4.49 -1.74
C LEU A 173 2.08 5.82 -2.00
N ASP A 174 0.95 6.05 -1.31
CA ASP A 174 0.26 7.33 -1.38
C ASP A 174 -0.57 7.56 -0.10
N ARG A 175 -0.32 8.65 0.60
CA ARG A 175 -1.07 9.03 1.79
C ARG A 175 -2.08 10.10 1.46
N ARG A 176 -3.33 9.88 1.84
CA ARG A 176 -4.40 10.85 1.64
C ARG A 176 -5.29 10.98 2.86
N ALA A 177 -5.74 12.20 3.09
CA ALA A 177 -6.88 12.47 3.94
C ALA A 177 -8.16 12.35 3.12
N THR A 178 -9.25 11.94 3.78
CA THR A 178 -10.59 12.07 3.22
C THR A 178 -10.92 13.55 3.05
N ARG A 179 -11.84 13.86 2.14
CA ARG A 179 -12.13 15.23 1.73
C ARG A 179 -12.44 16.13 2.93
N ASN A 180 -11.59 17.13 3.16
CA ASN A 180 -11.90 18.25 4.05
C ASN A 180 -12.79 19.22 3.29
N THR A 181 -14.07 19.29 3.62
CA THR A 181 -15.01 20.23 2.98
C THR A 181 -14.93 21.63 3.60
N GLY A 182 -14.06 21.85 4.61
CA GLY A 182 -13.99 23.09 5.39
C GLY A 182 -15.25 23.37 6.23
N ARG A 183 -16.23 22.45 6.20
CA ARG A 183 -17.48 22.57 6.96
C ARG A 183 -17.55 21.50 8.03
N VAL A 184 -17.86 21.92 9.24
CA VAL A 184 -18.18 21.00 10.33
C VAL A 184 -19.45 20.22 9.96
N SER A 185 -19.37 18.91 10.02
CA SER A 185 -20.51 18.03 9.70
C SER A 185 -20.66 16.94 10.74
N VAL A 186 -21.87 16.42 10.88
CA VAL A 186 -22.14 15.27 11.74
C VAL A 186 -21.39 14.06 11.19
N SER A 187 -20.57 13.44 12.04
CA SER A 187 -19.95 12.16 11.72
C SER A 187 -20.98 11.04 11.85
N SER A 188 -21.00 10.14 10.88
CA SER A 188 -21.80 8.92 10.91
C SER A 188 -21.06 7.80 10.17
N SER A 189 -21.38 6.55 10.47
CA SER A 189 -20.82 5.40 9.78
C SER A 189 -21.07 5.44 8.27
N VAL A 190 -22.22 5.91 7.85
CA VAL A 190 -22.60 6.09 6.44
C VAL A 190 -21.70 7.12 5.77
N LYS A 191 -21.49 8.28 6.42
CA LYS A 191 -20.64 9.33 5.88
C LYS A 191 -19.18 8.90 5.83
N ASN A 192 -18.64 8.33 6.91
CA ASN A 192 -17.27 7.84 6.96
C ASN A 192 -17.03 6.80 5.85
N ARG A 193 -17.98 5.88 5.63
CA ARG A 193 -17.91 4.90 4.53
C ARG A 193 -17.88 5.57 3.16
N ALA A 194 -18.73 6.56 2.92
CA ALA A 194 -18.78 7.30 1.66
C ALA A 194 -17.48 8.09 1.40
N ASP A 195 -16.93 8.73 2.43
CA ASP A 195 -15.69 9.49 2.34
C ASP A 195 -14.48 8.57 2.04
N PHE A 196 -14.38 7.40 2.69
CA PHE A 196 -13.35 6.41 2.38
C PHE A 196 -13.56 5.76 1.02
N LYS A 197 -14.79 5.48 0.60
CA LYS A 197 -15.08 4.97 -0.75
C LYS A 197 -14.64 5.97 -1.82
N ALA A 198 -14.83 7.26 -1.60
CA ALA A 198 -14.35 8.32 -2.49
C ALA A 198 -12.80 8.38 -2.52
N LEU A 199 -12.12 8.18 -1.38
CA LEU A 199 -10.67 8.07 -1.30
C LEU A 199 -10.16 6.87 -2.10
N PHE A 200 -10.75 5.69 -1.89
CA PHE A 200 -10.39 4.46 -2.62
C PHE A 200 -10.58 4.63 -4.13
N LYS A 201 -11.64 5.33 -4.54
CA LYS A 201 -11.86 5.64 -5.95
C LYS A 201 -10.73 6.51 -6.53
N GLN A 202 -10.25 7.51 -5.80
CA GLN A 202 -9.11 8.31 -6.25
C GLN A 202 -7.86 7.44 -6.42
N TRP A 203 -7.57 6.53 -5.46
CA TRP A 203 -6.45 5.60 -5.58
C TRP A 203 -6.61 4.64 -6.76
N ALA A 204 -7.80 4.07 -6.93
CA ALA A 204 -8.08 3.16 -8.04
C ALA A 204 -7.87 3.84 -9.39
N ASP A 205 -8.40 5.07 -9.57
CA ASP A 205 -8.23 5.84 -10.80
C ASP A 205 -6.73 6.16 -11.07
N ILE A 206 -5.95 6.48 -10.02
CA ILE A 206 -4.50 6.70 -10.13
C ILE A 206 -3.76 5.43 -10.50
N CYS A 207 -4.09 4.29 -9.87
CA CYS A 207 -3.45 3.00 -10.13
C CYS A 207 -3.76 2.51 -11.54
N VAL A 208 -5.00 2.62 -11.99
CA VAL A 208 -5.39 2.31 -13.38
C VAL A 208 -4.59 3.14 -14.36
N LYS A 209 -4.52 4.46 -14.17
CA LYS A 209 -3.75 5.33 -15.05
C LYS A 209 -2.25 5.05 -14.99
N GLY A 210 -1.73 4.74 -13.79
CA GLY A 210 -0.34 4.31 -13.60
C GLY A 210 -0.02 3.03 -14.35
N PHE A 211 -0.92 2.06 -14.35
CA PHE A 211 -0.76 0.82 -15.09
C PHE A 211 -0.79 1.04 -16.63
N GLU A 212 -1.70 1.90 -17.13
CA GLU A 212 -1.71 2.30 -18.54
C GLU A 212 -0.37 2.97 -18.94
N ASP A 213 0.12 3.91 -18.13
CA ASP A 213 1.40 4.60 -18.36
C ASP A 213 2.58 3.59 -18.33
N LEU A 214 2.60 2.63 -17.37
CA LEU A 214 3.62 1.57 -17.29
C LEU A 214 3.61 0.65 -18.51
N ARG A 215 2.45 0.24 -18.98
CA ARG A 215 2.33 -0.57 -20.22
C ARG A 215 2.89 0.17 -21.43
N ALA A 216 2.61 1.46 -21.55
CA ALA A 216 3.10 2.28 -22.67
C ALA A 216 4.62 2.50 -22.63
N MET A 217 5.22 2.54 -21.43
CA MET A 217 6.66 2.74 -21.22
C MET A 217 7.47 1.44 -21.20
N SER A 218 6.81 0.29 -21.13
CA SER A 218 7.49 -1.00 -20.95
C SER A 218 8.29 -1.43 -22.19
N PRO A 219 9.45 -2.07 -21.98
CA PRO A 219 10.01 -2.44 -20.69
C PRO A 219 10.62 -1.23 -19.95
N VAL A 220 10.59 -1.29 -18.61
CA VAL A 220 11.26 -0.30 -17.75
C VAL A 220 12.76 -0.31 -18.07
N PRO A 221 13.44 0.84 -18.21
CA PRO A 221 14.87 0.90 -18.48
C PRO A 221 15.70 0.09 -17.50
N GLN A 222 16.72 -0.65 -18.00
CA GLN A 222 17.63 -1.42 -17.16
C GLN A 222 18.57 -0.52 -16.34
N ASP A 223 18.88 0.66 -16.87
CA ASP A 223 19.74 1.69 -16.26
C ASP A 223 18.97 2.74 -15.48
N LEU A 224 17.77 2.37 -14.99
CA LEU A 224 16.88 3.24 -14.21
C LEU A 224 17.61 3.85 -13.02
N LYS A 225 17.51 5.17 -12.88
CA LYS A 225 18.18 5.91 -11.81
C LYS A 225 17.18 6.42 -10.77
N PRO A 226 17.58 6.47 -9.48
CA PRO A 226 16.74 7.01 -8.43
C PRO A 226 16.26 8.43 -8.76
N GLY A 227 14.96 8.69 -8.53
CA GLY A 227 14.32 9.97 -8.80
C GLY A 227 14.07 10.28 -10.28
N GLN A 228 14.32 9.34 -11.19
CA GLN A 228 14.07 9.51 -12.61
C GLN A 228 12.57 9.66 -12.88
N LYS A 229 12.21 10.66 -13.70
CA LYS A 229 10.85 10.75 -14.26
C LYS A 229 10.74 9.80 -15.43
N LEU A 230 9.75 8.92 -15.39
CA LEU A 230 9.36 8.13 -16.54
C LEU A 230 8.29 8.89 -17.33
N GLN A 231 8.45 8.93 -18.63
CA GLN A 231 7.48 9.54 -19.54
C GLN A 231 7.05 8.46 -20.53
N PRO A 232 5.73 8.29 -20.77
CA PRO A 232 5.24 7.44 -21.85
C PRO A 232 5.57 8.02 -23.22
#